data_b57e06ef40dd5341138c242a2306ebcf
#
_entry.id   b57e06ef40dd5341138c242a2306ebcf
#
_cell.length_a   1.000
_cell.length_b   1.000
_cell.length_c   1.000
_cell.angle_alpha   90.00
_cell.angle_beta   90.00
_cell.angle_gamma   90.00
#
_symmetry.space_group_name_H-M   'P 1'
#
loop_
_entity.id
_entity.type
_entity.pdbx_description
1 polymer ?
#
loop_
_entity_poly.entity_id
_entity_poly.type
_entity_poly.pdbx_seq_one_letter_code
_entity_poly.pdbx_strand_id
1 'polypeptide(L)'
;MVELLVVLGLIAVMSAISLPYLINYKKGYKSEDQSIKIMDLMREVGQLALTRRRTMRMEIDLTDNAIIVIDEMGTAADTMIKKVPLEKTSDLRVDVIPAGVAKPNPPNYADIAFAADTVGHQRNGTTVIGNNVWAAKFKSDGSVVSNSGIPLNVNIYCWPPVSPGSTTPRNKAEVRAITLAGLAGAVRYWKYTGTAFAPYQ
;
A
#
# COMPACT_ATOMS: atom_id res chain seq x y z
N MET A 1 40.70 -28.32 -21.56
CA MET A 1 40.90 -26.94 -21.05
C MET A 1 40.11 -25.94 -21.86
N VAL A 2 40.22 -25.89 -23.19
CA VAL A 2 39.46 -24.96 -24.06
C VAL A 2 37.93 -25.16 -23.98
N GLU A 3 37.45 -26.41 -23.90
CA GLU A 3 36.02 -26.73 -23.77
C GLU A 3 35.42 -26.16 -22.49
N LEU A 4 36.16 -26.19 -21.39
CA LEU A 4 35.71 -25.66 -20.08
C LEU A 4 35.61 -24.12 -20.12
N LEU A 5 36.51 -23.44 -20.81
CA LEU A 5 36.47 -21.99 -21.05
C LEU A 5 35.28 -21.58 -21.91
N VAL A 6 34.96 -22.36 -22.94
CA VAL A 6 33.77 -22.10 -23.79
C VAL A 6 32.50 -22.26 -23.01
N VAL A 7 32.35 -23.32 -22.16
CA VAL A 7 31.18 -23.52 -21.31
C VAL A 7 31.02 -22.40 -20.31
N LEU A 8 32.10 -21.97 -19.65
CA LEU A 8 32.06 -20.83 -18.72
C LEU A 8 31.67 -19.54 -19.43
N GLY A 9 32.18 -19.32 -20.66
CA GLY A 9 31.82 -18.16 -21.46
C GLY A 9 30.33 -18.15 -21.82
N LEU A 10 29.76 -19.28 -22.21
CA LEU A 10 28.33 -19.41 -22.50
C LEU A 10 27.47 -19.13 -21.27
N ILE A 11 27.82 -19.70 -20.10
CA ILE A 11 27.11 -19.45 -18.84
C ILE A 11 27.16 -17.97 -18.48
N ALA A 12 28.31 -17.33 -18.61
CA ALA A 12 28.45 -15.88 -18.32
C ALA A 12 27.56 -15.02 -19.21
N VAL A 13 27.50 -15.31 -20.52
CA VAL A 13 26.64 -14.59 -21.47
C VAL A 13 25.15 -14.81 -21.14
N MET A 14 24.74 -16.05 -20.91
CA MET A 14 23.35 -16.37 -20.55
C MET A 14 22.94 -15.69 -19.22
N SER A 15 23.83 -15.68 -18.24
CA SER A 15 23.59 -15.01 -16.97
C SER A 15 23.46 -13.48 -17.13
N ALA A 16 24.30 -12.86 -17.95
CA ALA A 16 24.26 -11.43 -18.21
C ALA A 16 22.95 -10.98 -18.87
N ILE A 17 22.34 -11.81 -19.70
CA ILE A 17 21.07 -11.52 -20.35
C ILE A 17 19.88 -11.78 -19.40
N SER A 18 19.91 -12.85 -18.61
CA SER A 18 18.77 -13.25 -17.76
C SER A 18 18.62 -12.41 -16.48
N LEU A 19 19.70 -11.89 -15.91
CA LEU A 19 19.67 -11.09 -14.67
C LEU A 19 18.78 -9.83 -14.77
N PRO A 20 18.86 -8.99 -15.82
CA PRO A 20 18.00 -7.82 -15.97
C PRO A 20 16.51 -8.17 -16.02
N TYR A 21 16.15 -9.26 -16.71
CA TYR A 21 14.77 -9.74 -16.78
C TYR A 21 14.23 -10.15 -15.40
N LEU A 22 15.04 -10.85 -14.62
CA LEU A 22 14.66 -11.29 -13.28
C LEU A 22 14.45 -10.11 -12.32
N ILE A 23 15.29 -9.08 -12.40
CA ILE A 23 15.17 -7.87 -11.58
C ILE A 23 13.87 -7.11 -11.92
N ASN A 24 13.56 -6.96 -13.20
CA ASN A 24 12.36 -6.28 -13.65
C ASN A 24 11.08 -7.05 -13.27
N TYR A 25 11.11 -8.35 -13.38
CA TYR A 25 10.03 -9.23 -12.96
C TYR A 25 9.74 -9.12 -11.47
N LYS A 26 10.77 -9.18 -10.62
CA LYS A 26 10.63 -9.00 -9.15
C LYS A 26 9.99 -7.66 -8.78
N LYS A 27 10.31 -6.57 -9.50
CA LYS A 27 9.70 -5.25 -9.21
C LYS A 27 8.20 -5.21 -9.51
N GLY A 28 7.73 -5.89 -10.55
CA GLY A 28 6.30 -6.01 -10.85
C GLY A 28 5.54 -6.79 -9.78
N TYR A 29 6.13 -7.89 -9.29
CA TYR A 29 5.56 -8.67 -8.19
C TYR A 29 5.45 -7.90 -6.87
N LYS A 30 6.42 -7.03 -6.57
CA LYS A 30 6.39 -6.19 -5.37
C LYS A 30 5.15 -5.30 -5.31
N SER A 31 4.71 -4.75 -6.44
CA SER A 31 3.50 -3.93 -6.51
C SER A 31 2.24 -4.72 -6.18
N GLU A 32 2.13 -5.93 -6.71
CA GLU A 32 1.01 -6.82 -6.45
C GLU A 32 1.01 -7.31 -5.00
N ASP A 33 2.15 -7.82 -4.52
CA ASP A 33 2.32 -8.29 -3.15
C ASP A 33 2.00 -7.19 -2.11
N GLN A 34 2.52 -5.99 -2.30
CA GLN A 34 2.26 -4.87 -1.40
C GLN A 34 0.80 -4.46 -1.39
N SER A 35 0.16 -4.45 -2.56
CA SER A 35 -1.26 -4.10 -2.66
C SER A 35 -2.15 -5.14 -1.98
N ILE A 36 -1.85 -6.41 -2.15
CA ILE A 36 -2.56 -7.51 -1.49
C ILE A 36 -2.36 -7.42 0.03
N LYS A 37 -1.15 -7.17 0.50
CA LYS A 37 -0.86 -6.96 1.94
C LYS A 37 -1.68 -5.82 2.53
N ILE A 38 -1.76 -4.68 1.85
CA ILE A 38 -2.56 -3.54 2.30
C ILE A 38 -4.04 -3.93 2.36
N MET A 39 -4.55 -4.56 1.30
CA MET A 39 -5.95 -4.99 1.23
C MET A 39 -6.29 -5.99 2.34
N ASP A 40 -5.47 -7.00 2.54
CA ASP A 40 -5.70 -8.04 3.55
C ASP A 40 -5.64 -7.46 4.97
N LEU A 41 -4.70 -6.53 5.22
CA LEU A 41 -4.65 -5.81 6.49
C LEU A 41 -5.89 -4.95 6.73
N MET A 42 -6.42 -4.27 5.70
CA MET A 42 -7.66 -3.52 5.83
C MET A 42 -8.83 -4.42 6.21
N ARG A 43 -8.93 -5.59 5.59
CA ARG A 43 -9.96 -6.59 5.92
C ARG A 43 -9.78 -7.15 7.33
N GLU A 44 -8.55 -7.50 7.70
CA GLU A 44 -8.21 -7.97 9.04
C GLU A 44 -8.59 -6.93 10.11
N VAL A 45 -8.22 -5.66 9.89
CA VAL A 45 -8.54 -4.56 10.81
C VAL A 45 -10.05 -4.33 10.93
N GLY A 46 -10.78 -4.40 9.82
CA GLY A 46 -12.24 -4.32 9.83
C GLY A 46 -12.87 -5.46 10.65
N GLN A 47 -12.39 -6.70 10.47
CA GLN A 47 -12.85 -7.85 11.26
C GLN A 47 -12.50 -7.72 12.74
N LEU A 48 -11.29 -7.21 13.07
CA LEU A 48 -10.90 -6.96 14.45
C LEU A 48 -11.78 -5.89 15.12
N ALA A 49 -12.12 -4.83 14.40
CA ALA A 49 -13.02 -3.78 14.91
C ALA A 49 -14.41 -4.33 15.25
N LEU A 50 -14.99 -5.15 14.38
CA LEU A 50 -16.27 -5.83 14.60
C LEU A 50 -16.21 -6.81 15.78
N THR A 51 -15.18 -7.67 15.81
CA THR A 51 -15.03 -8.73 16.82
C THR A 51 -14.78 -8.15 18.20
N ARG A 52 -13.90 -7.17 18.31
CA ARG A 52 -13.55 -6.51 19.58
C ARG A 52 -14.54 -5.43 20.00
N ARG A 53 -15.47 -5.06 19.10
CA ARG A 53 -16.42 -3.96 19.31
C ARG A 53 -15.74 -2.65 19.69
N ARG A 54 -14.60 -2.36 19.07
CA ARG A 54 -13.77 -1.18 19.31
C ARG A 54 -13.35 -0.55 18.01
N THR A 55 -12.96 0.72 18.08
CA THR A 55 -12.36 1.40 16.95
C THR A 55 -10.90 0.92 16.79
N MET A 56 -10.59 0.44 15.58
CA MET A 56 -9.23 0.09 15.18
C MET A 56 -8.73 1.12 14.20
N ARG A 57 -7.54 1.64 14.42
CA ARG A 57 -6.88 2.57 13.48
C ARG A 57 -5.81 1.82 12.68
N MET A 58 -5.85 1.99 11.38
CA MET A 58 -4.79 1.54 10.48
C MET A 58 -4.06 2.77 9.95
N GLU A 59 -2.76 2.78 10.05
CA GLU A 59 -1.88 3.83 9.54
C GLU A 59 -0.96 3.28 8.46
N ILE A 60 -0.82 4.02 7.37
CA ILE A 60 0.24 3.82 6.38
C ILE A 60 1.24 4.94 6.63
N ASP A 61 2.41 4.61 7.15
CA ASP A 61 3.46 5.55 7.52
C ASP A 61 4.63 5.44 6.53
N LEU A 62 4.77 6.47 5.70
CA LEU A 62 5.84 6.54 4.70
C LEU A 62 7.19 6.93 5.30
N THR A 63 7.21 7.54 6.47
CA THR A 63 8.46 7.90 7.17
C THR A 63 9.10 6.65 7.78
N ASP A 64 8.29 5.83 8.45
CA ASP A 64 8.73 4.58 9.05
C ASP A 64 8.76 3.40 8.05
N ASN A 65 8.26 3.60 6.83
CA ASN A 65 8.02 2.55 5.83
C ASN A 65 7.28 1.35 6.45
N ALA A 66 6.14 1.60 7.09
CA ALA A 66 5.37 0.58 7.79
C ALA A 66 3.86 0.84 7.72
N ILE A 67 3.11 -0.26 7.77
CA ILE A 67 1.67 -0.23 8.08
C ILE A 67 1.53 -0.58 9.55
N ILE A 68 0.78 0.21 10.28
CA ILE A 68 0.62 0.08 11.72
C ILE A 68 -0.86 -0.08 12.04
N VAL A 69 -1.18 -1.08 12.86
CA VAL A 69 -2.53 -1.34 13.35
C VAL A 69 -2.57 -1.03 14.84
N ILE A 70 -3.50 -0.19 15.24
CA ILE A 70 -3.62 0.37 16.58
C ILE A 70 -5.03 0.12 17.12
N ASP A 71 -5.13 -0.36 18.34
CA ASP A 71 -6.39 -0.42 19.10
C ASP A 71 -6.58 0.92 19.82
N GLU A 72 -7.59 1.68 19.41
CA GLU A 72 -7.96 2.95 20.09
C GLU A 72 -8.77 2.62 21.34
N MET A 73 -8.13 2.65 22.49
CA MET A 73 -8.74 2.27 23.77
C MET A 73 -9.56 3.39 24.43
N GLY A 74 -9.92 4.43 23.71
CA GLY A 74 -10.72 5.55 24.20
C GLY A 74 -9.93 6.45 25.16
N THR A 75 -10.12 6.29 26.48
CA THR A 75 -9.43 7.10 27.50
C THR A 75 -8.06 6.56 27.91
N ALA A 76 -7.77 5.31 27.57
CA ALA A 76 -6.47 4.70 27.82
C ALA A 76 -5.49 4.99 26.65
N ALA A 77 -4.21 4.72 26.87
CA ALA A 77 -3.22 4.85 25.80
C ALA A 77 -3.48 3.84 24.68
N ASP A 78 -3.45 4.34 23.44
CA ASP A 78 -3.58 3.49 22.25
C ASP A 78 -2.52 2.40 22.24
N THR A 79 -2.91 1.19 21.85
CA THR A 79 -2.01 0.04 21.81
C THR A 79 -1.74 -0.39 20.37
N MET A 80 -0.48 -0.40 19.99
CA MET A 80 -0.07 -0.96 18.71
C MET A 80 -0.17 -2.48 18.75
N ILE A 81 -1.03 -3.04 17.86
CA ILE A 81 -1.26 -4.49 17.76
C ILE A 81 -0.28 -5.13 16.77
N LYS A 82 -0.03 -4.43 15.66
CA LYS A 82 0.73 -5.01 14.55
C LYS A 82 1.50 -3.92 13.81
N LYS A 83 2.74 -4.22 13.44
CA LYS A 83 3.54 -3.39 12.53
C LYS A 83 4.04 -4.28 11.38
N VAL A 84 3.70 -3.90 10.14
CA VAL A 84 4.05 -4.65 8.93
C VAL A 84 4.91 -3.75 8.06
N PRO A 85 6.08 -4.20 7.62
CA PRO A 85 6.96 -3.39 6.79
C PRO A 85 6.33 -3.13 5.41
N LEU A 86 6.47 -1.90 4.92
CA LEU A 86 6.25 -1.50 3.54
C LEU A 86 7.55 -1.66 2.74
N GLU A 87 7.41 -1.86 1.44
CA GLU A 87 8.53 -1.67 0.53
C GLU A 87 9.00 -0.21 0.57
N LYS A 88 10.31 0.00 0.36
CA LYS A 88 10.86 1.36 0.35
C LYS A 88 10.22 2.19 -0.75
N THR A 89 9.91 3.44 -0.47
CA THR A 89 9.29 4.38 -1.43
C THR A 89 10.13 4.61 -2.69
N SER A 90 11.44 4.35 -2.63
CA SER A 90 12.34 4.34 -3.81
C SER A 90 12.03 3.22 -4.79
N ASP A 91 11.57 2.06 -4.30
CA ASP A 91 11.33 0.86 -5.08
C ASP A 91 9.86 0.72 -5.49
N LEU A 92 8.98 1.07 -4.55
CA LEU A 92 7.53 1.00 -4.72
C LEU A 92 6.85 2.18 -4.02
N ARG A 93 6.08 2.94 -4.75
CA ARG A 93 5.25 4.00 -4.17
C ARG A 93 3.89 3.46 -3.76
N VAL A 94 3.48 3.85 -2.56
CA VAL A 94 2.09 3.80 -2.10
C VAL A 94 1.64 5.26 -2.06
N ASP A 95 0.82 5.69 -3.03
CA ASP A 95 0.60 7.13 -3.25
C ASP A 95 -0.70 7.38 -4.05
N VAL A 96 -0.84 8.59 -4.54
CA VAL A 96 -1.85 9.01 -5.51
C VAL A 96 -1.67 8.30 -6.86
N ILE A 97 -2.65 8.46 -7.73
CA ILE A 97 -2.59 7.91 -9.09
C ILE A 97 -1.36 8.44 -9.86
N PRO A 98 -0.58 7.57 -10.49
CA PRO A 98 0.57 8.00 -11.28
C PRO A 98 0.14 8.68 -12.58
N ALA A 99 1.04 9.49 -13.14
CA ALA A 99 0.79 10.22 -14.38
C ALA A 99 0.40 9.29 -15.54
N GLY A 100 -0.63 9.68 -16.29
CA GLY A 100 -1.09 8.98 -17.48
C GLY A 100 -1.83 7.65 -17.22
N VAL A 101 -2.30 7.42 -16.00
CA VAL A 101 -3.17 6.31 -15.62
C VAL A 101 -4.56 6.86 -15.30
N ALA A 102 -5.62 6.24 -15.81
CA ALA A 102 -7.00 6.63 -15.48
C ALA A 102 -7.41 6.02 -14.14
N LYS A 103 -8.30 6.70 -13.39
CA LYS A 103 -8.86 6.19 -12.13
C LYS A 103 -9.78 4.99 -12.37
N PRO A 104 -9.96 4.11 -11.35
CA PRO A 104 -11.06 3.14 -11.38
C PRO A 104 -12.39 3.87 -11.53
N ASN A 105 -13.21 3.47 -12.49
CA ASN A 105 -14.52 4.06 -12.70
C ASN A 105 -15.51 3.01 -13.21
N PRO A 106 -16.59 2.72 -12.45
CA PRO A 106 -16.85 3.06 -11.05
C PRO A 106 -16.01 2.24 -10.06
N PRO A 107 -15.68 2.74 -8.86
CA PRO A 107 -16.06 4.03 -8.31
C PRO A 107 -14.97 5.09 -8.55
N ASN A 108 -15.40 6.34 -8.77
CA ASN A 108 -14.49 7.47 -8.92
C ASN A 108 -14.25 8.17 -7.57
N TYR A 109 -13.49 7.52 -6.67
CA TYR A 109 -13.19 8.08 -5.36
C TYR A 109 -11.98 9.04 -5.40
N ALA A 110 -11.80 9.80 -4.32
CA ALA A 110 -10.61 10.62 -4.12
C ALA A 110 -9.36 9.74 -4.00
N ASP A 111 -8.21 10.30 -4.34
CA ASP A 111 -6.94 9.61 -4.11
C ASP A 111 -6.53 9.74 -2.65
N ILE A 112 -5.72 8.79 -2.17
CA ILE A 112 -5.09 8.86 -0.86
C ILE A 112 -4.29 10.17 -0.74
N ALA A 113 -4.35 10.79 0.43
CA ALA A 113 -3.55 11.96 0.75
C ALA A 113 -2.75 11.70 2.01
N PHE A 114 -1.44 11.76 1.90
CA PHE A 114 -0.54 11.72 3.03
C PHE A 114 -0.30 13.13 3.55
N ALA A 115 -0.28 13.27 4.87
CA ALA A 115 0.03 14.54 5.52
C ALA A 115 0.96 14.30 6.69
N ALA A 116 1.75 15.30 7.03
CA ALA A 116 2.47 15.29 8.29
C ALA A 116 1.44 15.25 9.41
N ASP A 117 1.59 14.31 10.33
CA ASP A 117 0.70 14.23 11.49
C ASP A 117 1.00 15.37 12.45
N THR A 118 0.14 16.39 12.42
CA THR A 118 0.24 17.56 13.28
C THR A 118 -0.47 17.38 14.63
N VAL A 119 -1.33 16.38 14.74
CA VAL A 119 -2.13 16.13 15.95
C VAL A 119 -1.41 15.20 16.92
N GLY A 120 -0.41 14.47 16.45
CA GLY A 120 0.31 13.46 17.21
C GLY A 120 -0.62 12.27 17.54
N HIS A 121 -0.39 11.15 16.86
CA HIS A 121 -1.05 9.90 17.22
C HIS A 121 -0.18 9.12 18.22
N GLN A 122 -0.84 8.40 19.09
CA GLN A 122 -0.14 7.58 20.07
C GLN A 122 0.05 6.16 19.55
N ARG A 123 1.26 5.65 19.74
CA ARG A 123 1.62 4.25 19.49
C ARG A 123 2.22 3.71 20.78
N ASN A 124 1.53 2.79 21.46
CA ASN A 124 1.93 2.27 22.77
C ASN A 124 2.20 3.38 23.81
N GLY A 125 1.32 4.38 23.87
CA GLY A 125 1.49 5.51 24.80
C GLY A 125 2.54 6.54 24.38
N THR A 126 3.24 6.33 23.26
CA THR A 126 4.22 7.29 22.72
C THR A 126 3.59 8.13 21.64
N THR A 127 3.69 9.46 21.79
CA THR A 127 3.23 10.40 20.76
C THR A 127 4.22 10.41 19.61
N VAL A 128 3.72 10.27 18.38
CA VAL A 128 4.48 10.37 17.13
C VAL A 128 4.03 11.62 16.41
N ILE A 129 4.97 12.51 16.08
CA ILE A 129 4.69 13.80 15.46
C ILE A 129 5.58 13.97 14.23
N GLY A 130 5.00 14.51 13.16
CA GLY A 130 5.73 14.88 11.95
C GLY A 130 5.96 13.76 10.95
N ASN A 131 5.51 12.53 11.23
CA ASN A 131 5.56 11.45 10.26
C ASN A 131 4.57 11.71 9.12
N ASN A 132 4.94 11.33 7.91
CA ASN A 132 4.06 11.41 6.73
C ASN A 132 3.12 10.19 6.71
N VAL A 133 1.91 10.38 7.23
CA VAL A 133 0.96 9.31 7.54
C VAL A 133 -0.37 9.52 6.84
N TRP A 134 -0.97 8.42 6.38
CA TRP A 134 -2.38 8.32 6.11
C TRP A 134 -3.01 7.38 7.13
N ALA A 135 -4.17 7.74 7.67
CA ALA A 135 -4.85 6.97 8.69
C ALA A 135 -6.33 6.74 8.37
N ALA A 136 -6.83 5.57 8.69
CA ALA A 136 -8.23 5.18 8.61
C ALA A 136 -8.68 4.52 9.90
N LYS A 137 -9.86 4.90 10.39
CA LYS A 137 -10.48 4.35 11.61
C LYS A 137 -11.62 3.40 11.21
N PHE A 138 -11.46 2.15 11.52
CA PHE A 138 -12.44 1.09 11.35
C PHE A 138 -13.29 1.01 12.61
N LYS A 139 -14.58 1.29 12.50
CA LYS A 139 -15.50 1.28 13.60
C LYS A 139 -16.15 -0.08 13.83
N SER A 140 -16.67 -0.28 15.02
CA SER A 140 -17.39 -1.51 15.42
C SER A 140 -18.71 -1.74 14.66
N ASP A 141 -19.21 -0.76 13.91
CA ASP A 141 -20.38 -0.87 13.03
C ASP A 141 -20.03 -1.26 11.59
N GLY A 142 -18.75 -1.49 11.31
CA GLY A 142 -18.22 -1.82 9.99
C GLY A 142 -17.91 -0.61 9.10
N SER A 143 -18.22 0.60 9.53
CA SER A 143 -17.88 1.80 8.79
C SER A 143 -16.39 2.15 8.93
N VAL A 144 -15.83 2.80 7.91
CA VAL A 144 -14.46 3.32 7.94
C VAL A 144 -14.49 4.83 7.77
N VAL A 145 -13.86 5.52 8.68
CA VAL A 145 -13.86 6.98 8.75
C VAL A 145 -12.44 7.55 8.82
N SER A 146 -12.31 8.81 8.46
CA SER A 146 -11.09 9.59 8.68
C SER A 146 -10.91 9.92 10.16
N ASN A 147 -9.77 10.54 10.53
CA ASN A 147 -9.53 11.03 11.89
C ASN A 147 -10.59 12.05 12.34
N SER A 148 -11.20 12.79 11.39
CA SER A 148 -12.30 13.74 11.64
C SER A 148 -13.70 13.09 11.70
N GLY A 149 -13.80 11.77 11.59
CA GLY A 149 -15.06 11.03 11.66
C GLY A 149 -15.89 11.01 10.38
N ILE A 150 -15.38 11.53 9.27
CA ILE A 150 -16.05 11.54 7.97
C ILE A 150 -15.85 10.20 7.27
N PRO A 151 -16.90 9.58 6.65
CA PRO A 151 -16.74 8.36 5.87
C PRO A 151 -15.64 8.48 4.81
N LEU A 152 -14.75 7.50 4.77
CA LEU A 152 -13.52 7.55 3.99
C LEU A 152 -13.67 6.76 2.69
N ASN A 153 -13.98 7.45 1.59
CA ASN A 153 -14.02 6.88 0.25
C ASN A 153 -12.72 7.23 -0.48
N VAL A 154 -11.81 6.28 -0.63
CA VAL A 154 -10.45 6.55 -1.10
C VAL A 154 -9.93 5.48 -2.04
N ASN A 155 -9.10 5.88 -3.00
CA ASN A 155 -8.27 5.03 -3.82
C ASN A 155 -6.82 5.14 -3.37
N ILE A 156 -6.18 3.99 -3.17
CA ILE A 156 -4.77 3.85 -2.81
C ILE A 156 -4.09 3.16 -3.98
N TYR A 157 -2.98 3.71 -4.47
CA TYR A 157 -2.26 3.13 -5.60
C TYR A 157 -0.90 2.64 -5.16
N CYS A 158 -0.51 1.47 -5.68
CA CYS A 158 0.81 0.89 -5.49
C CYS A 158 1.46 0.72 -6.86
N TRP A 159 2.63 1.30 -7.05
CA TRP A 159 3.32 1.26 -8.33
C TRP A 159 4.82 1.51 -8.22
N PRO A 160 5.67 0.81 -9.01
CA PRO A 160 7.10 1.07 -9.07
C PRO A 160 7.38 2.33 -9.89
N PRO A 161 8.11 3.31 -9.37
CA PRO A 161 8.48 4.51 -10.11
C PRO A 161 9.58 4.20 -11.15
N VAL A 162 9.67 5.02 -12.20
CA VAL A 162 10.74 4.92 -13.21
C VAL A 162 12.11 5.19 -12.58
N SER A 163 12.17 6.09 -11.60
CA SER A 163 13.34 6.39 -10.78
C SER A 163 12.88 6.83 -9.40
N PRO A 164 13.74 6.75 -8.36
CA PRO A 164 13.40 7.21 -7.02
C PRO A 164 12.85 8.64 -7.02
N GLY A 165 11.69 8.85 -6.38
CA GLY A 165 11.01 10.15 -6.32
C GLY A 165 10.16 10.54 -7.53
N SER A 166 10.23 9.79 -8.65
CA SER A 166 9.42 10.07 -9.84
C SER A 166 7.93 9.85 -9.58
N THR A 167 7.07 10.67 -10.20
CA THR A 167 5.61 10.51 -10.24
C THR A 167 5.14 9.68 -11.46
N THR A 168 6.08 9.25 -12.30
CA THR A 168 5.80 8.43 -13.48
C THR A 168 6.05 6.96 -13.15
N PRO A 169 5.10 6.05 -13.45
CA PRO A 169 5.29 4.63 -13.22
C PRO A 169 6.26 4.06 -14.26
N ARG A 170 7.07 3.09 -13.85
CA ARG A 170 7.98 2.37 -14.75
C ARG A 170 7.23 1.68 -15.88
N ASN A 171 6.12 1.05 -15.54
CA ASN A 171 5.20 0.43 -16.47
C ASN A 171 3.77 0.62 -15.95
N LYS A 172 2.88 1.16 -16.76
CA LYS A 172 1.48 1.38 -16.39
C LYS A 172 0.76 0.07 -16.03
N ALA A 173 1.08 -1.04 -16.68
CA ALA A 173 0.49 -2.34 -16.36
C ALA A 173 0.88 -2.89 -14.97
N GLU A 174 1.87 -2.29 -14.31
CA GLU A 174 2.27 -2.66 -12.95
C GLU A 174 1.52 -1.85 -11.87
N VAL A 175 0.69 -0.89 -12.27
CA VAL A 175 -0.10 -0.11 -11.34
C VAL A 175 -1.23 -0.96 -10.77
N ARG A 176 -1.35 -0.92 -9.47
CA ARG A 176 -2.42 -1.58 -8.69
C ARG A 176 -3.19 -0.51 -7.93
N ALA A 177 -4.48 -0.72 -7.78
CA ALA A 177 -5.28 0.16 -6.96
C ALA A 177 -6.10 -0.63 -5.95
N ILE A 178 -6.28 -0.04 -4.78
CA ILE A 178 -7.14 -0.53 -3.72
C ILE A 178 -8.17 0.55 -3.47
N THR A 179 -9.43 0.19 -3.52
CA THR A 179 -10.54 1.09 -3.26
C THR A 179 -11.17 0.76 -1.92
N LEU A 180 -11.29 1.73 -1.05
CA LEU A 180 -11.97 1.64 0.23
C LEU A 180 -13.28 2.43 0.17
N ALA A 181 -14.41 1.76 0.41
CA ALA A 181 -15.74 2.37 0.52
C ALA A 181 -16.12 2.48 2.00
N GLY A 182 -15.99 3.68 2.57
CA GLY A 182 -16.06 3.91 4.01
C GLY A 182 -17.38 3.54 4.67
N LEU A 183 -18.52 3.79 4.04
CA LEU A 183 -19.83 3.44 4.61
C LEU A 183 -20.06 1.94 4.74
N ALA A 184 -19.51 1.15 3.81
CA ALA A 184 -19.68 -0.30 3.78
C ALA A 184 -18.47 -1.07 4.34
N GLY A 185 -17.37 -0.39 4.63
CA GLY A 185 -16.09 -1.03 4.95
C GLY A 185 -15.54 -1.92 3.84
N ALA A 186 -16.08 -1.79 2.63
CA ALA A 186 -15.75 -2.67 1.52
C ALA A 186 -14.40 -2.27 0.89
N VAL A 187 -13.54 -3.27 0.74
CA VAL A 187 -12.22 -3.11 0.11
C VAL A 187 -12.19 -3.90 -1.19
N ARG A 188 -11.83 -3.24 -2.29
CA ARG A 188 -11.69 -3.87 -3.61
C ARG A 188 -10.30 -3.66 -4.16
N TYR A 189 -9.82 -4.67 -4.86
CA TYR A 189 -8.54 -4.67 -5.56
C TYR A 189 -8.73 -4.52 -7.07
N TRP A 190 -7.84 -3.74 -7.69
CA TRP A 190 -7.89 -3.43 -9.11
C TRP A 190 -6.52 -3.58 -9.74
N LYS A 191 -6.51 -4.15 -10.93
CA LYS A 191 -5.30 -4.27 -11.76
C LYS A 191 -5.45 -3.40 -13.00
N TYR A 192 -4.44 -2.57 -13.28
CA TYR A 192 -4.44 -1.77 -14.50
C TYR A 192 -4.03 -2.62 -15.69
N THR A 193 -4.84 -2.63 -16.74
CA THR A 193 -4.62 -3.43 -17.95
C THR A 193 -3.74 -2.74 -19.00
N GLY A 194 -3.32 -1.48 -18.73
CA GLY A 194 -2.65 -0.60 -19.67
C GLY A 194 -3.56 0.50 -20.21
N THR A 195 -4.87 0.31 -20.18
CA THR A 195 -5.89 1.25 -20.63
C THR A 195 -6.90 1.62 -19.53
N ALA A 196 -7.31 0.66 -18.71
CA ALA A 196 -8.30 0.84 -17.65
C ALA A 196 -7.99 -0.10 -16.47
N PHE A 197 -8.62 0.19 -15.31
CA PHE A 197 -8.62 -0.72 -14.18
C PHE A 197 -9.68 -1.80 -14.36
N ALA A 198 -9.29 -3.05 -14.22
CA ALA A 198 -10.18 -4.20 -14.14
C ALA A 198 -10.26 -4.69 -12.68
N PRO A 199 -11.46 -5.01 -12.15
CA PRO A 199 -11.58 -5.64 -10.84
C PRO A 199 -10.93 -7.02 -10.90
N TYR A 200 -10.12 -7.32 -9.89
CA TYR A 200 -9.55 -8.65 -9.73
C TYR A 200 -10.42 -9.42 -8.73
N GLN A 201 -10.97 -10.54 -9.20
CA GLN A 201 -11.78 -11.46 -8.39
C GLN A 201 -10.88 -12.44 -7.65
#